data_8e8ae7338a2b637c2a09d144dc94aa96
#
_entry.id   8e8ae7338a2b637c2a09d144dc94aa96
#
_cell.length_a   1.000
_cell.length_b   1.000
_cell.length_c   1.000
_cell.angle_alpha   90.00
_cell.angle_beta   90.00
_cell.angle_gamma   90.00
#
_symmetry.space_group_name_H-M   'P 1'
#
loop_
_entity.id
_entity.type
_entity.pdbx_description
1 polymer ?
#
loop_
_entity_poly.entity_id
_entity_poly.type
_entity_poly.pdbx_seq_one_letter_code
_entity_poly.pdbx_strand_id
1 'polypeptide(L)'
;KMIRIDMDYTQIGDRVYTNVQLRDMLREVTKKVKKFDVAEYKNPEMSEVTGDAGDKITQDTLLPRYERFFKPNDIIIAESGTSSIGGGGMKLPEGAVWHAGLLWSAIGWATPAALGSCIADPSRRTVLITGDGSHQLTANELGNFYRHGAKPIMFVVNNSGFSVERVLEEYPDYEYNDLAAWEYHKLPAALGCKDWFTAKVTTLGELDAAMATASEADTACYIE
;
A
#
# COMPACT_ATOMS: atom_id res chain seq x y z
N LYS A 1 -26.71 13.50 -19.87
CA LYS A 1 -25.86 13.88 -21.03
C LYS A 1 -24.43 13.85 -20.56
N MET A 2 -23.57 13.18 -21.32
CA MET A 2 -22.13 13.09 -21.03
C MET A 2 -21.41 14.28 -21.69
N ILE A 3 -20.45 14.85 -20.96
CA ILE A 3 -19.47 15.80 -21.50
C ILE A 3 -18.12 15.14 -21.34
N ARG A 4 -17.44 14.88 -22.45
CA ARG A 4 -16.06 14.40 -22.47
C ARG A 4 -15.16 15.56 -22.85
N ILE A 5 -14.16 15.80 -22.02
CA ILE A 5 -13.19 16.87 -22.21
C ILE A 5 -11.82 16.21 -22.35
N ASP A 6 -11.15 16.52 -23.45
CA ASP A 6 -9.80 16.04 -23.74
C ASP A 6 -8.85 17.23 -23.90
N MET A 7 -7.59 16.99 -24.21
CA MET A 7 -6.58 18.05 -24.27
C MET A 7 -6.89 19.11 -25.31
N ASP A 8 -7.42 18.71 -26.48
CA ASP A 8 -7.62 19.56 -27.66
C ASP A 8 -9.04 19.56 -28.23
N TYR A 9 -9.95 18.77 -27.65
CA TYR A 9 -11.36 18.76 -28.05
C TYR A 9 -12.29 18.56 -26.85
N THR A 10 -13.53 18.96 -27.05
CA THR A 10 -14.63 18.67 -26.10
C THR A 10 -15.78 18.05 -26.86
N GLN A 11 -16.35 16.97 -26.34
CA GLN A 11 -17.56 16.33 -26.86
C GLN A 11 -18.72 16.52 -25.89
N ILE A 12 -19.87 16.98 -26.42
CA ILE A 12 -21.11 17.12 -25.65
C ILE A 12 -22.19 16.29 -26.34
N GLY A 13 -22.56 15.17 -25.77
CA GLY A 13 -23.38 14.18 -26.45
C GLY A 13 -22.70 13.73 -27.74
N ASP A 14 -23.36 13.88 -28.91
CA ASP A 14 -22.81 13.47 -30.21
C ASP A 14 -22.02 14.56 -30.92
N ARG A 15 -21.93 15.75 -30.36
CA ARG A 15 -21.23 16.88 -30.97
C ARG A 15 -19.82 17.02 -30.47
N VAL A 16 -18.86 17.08 -31.40
CA VAL A 16 -17.43 17.30 -31.14
C VAL A 16 -17.05 18.74 -31.45
N TYR A 17 -16.42 19.42 -30.52
CA TYR A 17 -15.89 20.78 -30.68
C TYR A 17 -14.36 20.68 -30.65
N THR A 18 -13.75 20.80 -31.83
CA THR A 18 -12.29 20.79 -31.97
C THR A 18 -11.70 22.11 -31.49
N ASN A 19 -10.46 22.08 -31.03
CA ASN A 19 -9.74 23.24 -30.47
C ASN A 19 -10.35 23.83 -29.20
N VAL A 20 -11.25 23.12 -28.52
CA VAL A 20 -11.75 23.48 -27.21
C VAL A 20 -10.95 22.70 -26.18
N GLN A 21 -9.94 23.33 -25.61
CA GLN A 21 -8.98 22.70 -24.72
C GLN A 21 -9.57 22.44 -23.34
N LEU A 22 -9.08 21.39 -22.68
CA LEU A 22 -9.43 21.02 -21.30
C LEU A 22 -9.39 22.24 -20.35
N ARG A 23 -8.32 23.03 -20.42
CA ARG A 23 -8.15 24.24 -19.61
C ARG A 23 -9.28 25.25 -19.76
N ASP A 24 -9.71 25.50 -21.00
CA ASP A 24 -10.72 26.53 -21.30
C ASP A 24 -12.11 26.02 -20.89
N MET A 25 -12.40 24.74 -21.13
CA MET A 25 -13.64 24.11 -20.67
C MET A 25 -13.74 24.13 -19.14
N LEU A 26 -12.70 23.76 -18.42
CA LEU A 26 -12.71 23.79 -16.96
C LEU A 26 -12.97 25.18 -16.42
N ARG A 27 -12.34 26.22 -16.99
CA ARG A 27 -12.59 27.62 -16.60
C ARG A 27 -14.05 28.04 -16.80
N GLU A 28 -14.66 27.68 -17.91
CA GLU A 28 -16.05 28.06 -18.19
C GLU A 28 -17.07 27.23 -17.39
N VAL A 29 -16.81 25.94 -17.22
CA VAL A 29 -17.65 25.08 -16.38
C VAL A 29 -17.62 25.52 -14.93
N THR A 30 -16.43 25.85 -14.40
CA THR A 30 -16.29 26.30 -12.99
C THR A 30 -17.12 27.55 -12.71
N LYS A 31 -17.24 28.48 -13.67
CA LYS A 31 -18.09 29.69 -13.52
C LYS A 31 -19.59 29.35 -13.42
N LYS A 32 -20.01 28.20 -13.94
CA LYS A 32 -21.41 27.79 -14.03
C LYS A 32 -21.81 26.75 -12.98
N VAL A 33 -20.84 26.09 -12.36
CA VAL A 33 -21.10 25.12 -11.28
C VAL A 33 -21.68 25.89 -10.08
N LYS A 34 -22.85 25.48 -9.65
CA LYS A 34 -23.45 26.00 -8.43
C LYS A 34 -22.91 25.20 -7.25
N LYS A 35 -22.68 25.89 -6.14
CA LYS A 35 -22.42 25.20 -4.87
C LYS A 35 -23.62 24.31 -4.55
N PHE A 36 -23.35 23.06 -4.24
CA PHE A 36 -24.37 22.11 -3.75
C PHE A 36 -23.85 21.53 -2.43
N ASP A 37 -24.77 21.17 -1.58
CA ASP A 37 -24.43 20.54 -0.32
C ASP A 37 -24.01 19.09 -0.64
N VAL A 38 -22.77 18.78 -0.32
CA VAL A 38 -22.27 17.41 -0.37
C VAL A 38 -22.64 16.77 0.96
N ALA A 39 -23.20 15.56 0.90
CA ALA A 39 -23.39 14.79 2.10
C ALA A 39 -22.06 14.69 2.87
N GLU A 40 -22.11 14.97 4.16
CA GLU A 40 -20.94 14.87 5.01
C GLU A 40 -20.36 13.46 4.91
N TYR A 41 -19.10 13.37 4.50
CA TYR A 41 -18.39 12.09 4.45
C TYR A 41 -18.17 11.63 5.89
N LYS A 42 -18.85 10.56 6.27
CA LYS A 42 -18.57 9.91 7.55
C LYS A 42 -17.32 9.06 7.40
N ASN A 43 -16.30 9.39 8.17
CA ASN A 43 -15.14 8.53 8.28
C ASN A 43 -15.58 7.12 8.70
N PRO A 44 -15.00 6.07 8.13
CA PRO A 44 -15.28 4.70 8.55
C PRO A 44 -15.01 4.55 10.05
N GLU A 45 -15.77 3.69 10.70
CA GLU A 45 -15.43 3.24 12.05
C GLU A 45 -14.22 2.29 11.96
N MET A 46 -13.44 2.22 13.03
CA MET A 46 -12.33 1.27 13.08
C MET A 46 -12.87 -0.16 13.06
N SER A 47 -12.25 -0.99 12.24
CA SER A 47 -12.60 -2.41 12.12
C SER A 47 -12.37 -3.15 13.43
N GLU A 48 -13.20 -4.14 13.73
CA GLU A 48 -13.00 -5.02 14.89
C GLU A 48 -11.83 -5.98 14.63
N VAL A 49 -10.96 -6.13 15.62
CA VAL A 49 -9.88 -7.12 15.58
C VAL A 49 -10.42 -8.45 16.04
N THR A 50 -10.38 -9.46 15.19
CA THR A 50 -10.91 -10.80 15.42
C THR A 50 -9.82 -11.87 15.30
N GLY A 51 -10.16 -13.09 15.74
CA GLY A 51 -9.30 -14.28 15.67
C GLY A 51 -8.46 -14.51 16.94
N ASP A 52 -8.19 -15.77 17.22
CA ASP A 52 -7.38 -16.22 18.34
C ASP A 52 -5.89 -16.30 17.98
N ALA A 53 -5.01 -16.26 18.96
CA ALA A 53 -3.56 -16.23 18.77
C ALA A 53 -3.02 -17.39 17.93
N GLY A 54 -3.66 -18.56 17.95
CA GLY A 54 -3.27 -19.74 17.17
C GLY A 54 -3.81 -19.76 15.74
N ASP A 55 -4.69 -18.82 15.38
CA ASP A 55 -5.30 -18.81 14.06
C ASP A 55 -4.30 -18.37 12.98
N LYS A 56 -4.53 -18.86 11.75
CA LYS A 56 -3.79 -18.42 10.59
C LYS A 56 -4.12 -16.97 10.23
N ILE A 57 -3.14 -16.27 9.72
CA ILE A 57 -3.31 -14.91 9.21
C ILE A 57 -4.12 -14.98 7.91
N THR A 58 -5.21 -14.22 7.85
CA THR A 58 -6.01 -13.97 6.66
C THR A 58 -6.11 -12.47 6.39
N GLN A 59 -6.54 -12.08 5.20
CA GLN A 59 -6.71 -10.66 4.90
C GLN A 59 -7.70 -9.99 5.87
N ASP A 60 -8.81 -10.66 6.21
CA ASP A 60 -9.84 -10.13 7.10
C ASP A 60 -9.33 -9.92 8.53
N THR A 61 -8.38 -10.72 8.99
CA THR A 61 -7.77 -10.59 10.31
C THR A 61 -6.54 -9.68 10.33
N LEU A 62 -5.85 -9.54 9.18
CA LEU A 62 -4.64 -8.72 9.03
C LEU A 62 -4.97 -7.23 8.93
N LEU A 63 -5.94 -6.86 8.08
CA LEU A 63 -6.27 -5.45 7.83
C LEU A 63 -6.69 -4.68 9.09
N PRO A 64 -7.57 -5.21 10.00
CA PRO A 64 -7.87 -4.56 11.26
C PRO A 64 -6.65 -4.38 12.17
N ARG A 65 -5.68 -5.30 12.12
CA ARG A 65 -4.42 -5.19 12.86
C ARG A 65 -3.53 -4.09 12.33
N TYR A 66 -3.42 -3.92 11.01
CA TYR A 66 -2.73 -2.78 10.43
C TYR A 66 -3.36 -1.46 10.84
N GLU A 67 -4.68 -1.36 10.79
CA GLU A 67 -5.43 -0.17 11.19
C GLU A 67 -5.13 0.25 12.65
N ARG A 68 -4.96 -0.72 13.55
CA ARG A 68 -4.56 -0.48 14.95
C ARG A 68 -3.07 -0.18 15.14
N PHE A 69 -2.24 -0.68 14.24
CA PHE A 69 -0.79 -0.51 14.29
C PHE A 69 -0.33 0.87 13.85
N PHE A 70 -1.06 1.50 12.93
CA PHE A 70 -0.70 2.82 12.43
C PHE A 70 -0.78 3.88 13.52
N LYS A 71 0.17 4.81 13.49
CA LYS A 71 0.29 5.94 14.43
C LYS A 71 0.00 7.27 13.72
N PRO A 72 -0.35 8.33 14.46
CA PRO A 72 -0.45 9.66 13.89
C PRO A 72 0.82 10.06 13.13
N ASN A 73 0.61 10.73 11.98
CA ASN A 73 1.68 11.16 11.08
C ASN A 73 2.48 10.05 10.39
N ASP A 74 2.09 8.79 10.42
CA ASP A 74 2.74 7.75 9.63
C ASP A 74 2.68 8.04 8.13
N ILE A 75 3.72 7.64 7.41
CA ILE A 75 3.71 7.53 5.95
C ILE A 75 3.54 6.05 5.61
N ILE A 76 2.37 5.68 5.11
CA ILE A 76 2.04 4.30 4.77
C ILE A 76 2.16 4.13 3.26
N ILE A 77 3.03 3.23 2.83
CA ILE A 77 3.24 2.90 1.42
C ILE A 77 2.69 1.48 1.22
N ALA A 78 1.63 1.38 0.45
CA ALA A 78 0.99 0.09 0.16
C ALA A 78 1.20 -0.30 -1.30
N GLU A 79 1.75 -1.48 -1.51
CA GLU A 79 1.99 -2.04 -2.84
C GLU A 79 0.68 -2.32 -3.57
N SER A 80 0.71 -2.21 -4.89
CA SER A 80 -0.42 -2.59 -5.76
C SER A 80 -0.80 -4.06 -5.52
N GLY A 81 -2.09 -4.30 -5.39
CA GLY A 81 -2.64 -5.63 -5.12
C GLY A 81 -3.64 -5.65 -3.97
N THR A 82 -3.82 -6.81 -3.34
CA THR A 82 -4.82 -7.02 -2.28
C THR A 82 -4.59 -6.10 -1.07
N SER A 83 -3.34 -5.77 -0.74
CA SER A 83 -3.00 -4.88 0.39
C SER A 83 -3.51 -3.46 0.17
N SER A 84 -3.28 -2.88 -1.02
CA SER A 84 -3.71 -1.51 -1.31
C SER A 84 -5.22 -1.40 -1.50
N ILE A 85 -5.84 -2.41 -2.13
CA ILE A 85 -7.29 -2.45 -2.35
C ILE A 85 -8.00 -2.63 -1.00
N GLY A 86 -7.57 -3.59 -0.19
CA GLY A 86 -8.13 -3.84 1.14
C GLY A 86 -7.94 -2.66 2.10
N GLY A 87 -6.80 -1.95 1.98
CA GLY A 87 -6.50 -0.79 2.80
C GLY A 87 -7.35 0.45 2.53
N GLY A 88 -8.02 0.50 1.37
CA GLY A 88 -8.84 1.66 0.98
C GLY A 88 -10.02 1.98 1.89
N GLY A 89 -10.45 1.02 2.72
CA GLY A 89 -11.54 1.18 3.70
C GLY A 89 -11.07 1.45 5.14
N MET A 90 -9.76 1.44 5.39
CA MET A 90 -9.23 1.63 6.75
C MET A 90 -9.36 3.08 7.22
N LYS A 91 -9.60 3.23 8.53
CA LYS A 91 -9.51 4.51 9.20
C LYS A 91 -8.06 4.83 9.53
N LEU A 92 -7.52 5.88 8.94
CA LEU A 92 -6.17 6.32 9.25
C LEU A 92 -6.14 7.25 10.47
N PRO A 93 -5.05 7.18 11.28
CA PRO A 93 -4.81 8.15 12.34
C PRO A 93 -4.61 9.57 11.78
N GLU A 94 -4.75 10.56 12.66
CA GLU A 94 -4.57 11.98 12.29
C GLU A 94 -3.17 12.23 11.68
N GLY A 95 -3.14 12.94 10.55
CA GLY A 95 -1.89 13.29 9.86
C GLY A 95 -1.21 12.13 9.13
N ALA A 96 -1.68 10.89 9.29
CA ALA A 96 -1.17 9.77 8.51
C ALA A 96 -1.55 9.93 7.02
N VAL A 97 -0.67 9.49 6.15
CA VAL A 97 -0.89 9.50 4.69
C VAL A 97 -0.76 8.09 4.13
N TRP A 98 -1.60 7.80 3.14
CA TRP A 98 -1.61 6.53 2.42
C TRP A 98 -1.21 6.74 0.98
N HIS A 99 -0.16 6.06 0.54
CA HIS A 99 0.30 6.08 -0.83
C HIS A 99 0.15 4.69 -1.46
N ALA A 100 -0.51 4.63 -2.61
CA ALA A 100 -0.67 3.41 -3.39
C ALA A 100 -0.65 3.73 -4.88
N GLY A 101 0.04 2.90 -5.65
CA GLY A 101 0.20 3.06 -7.10
C GLY A 101 -0.94 2.47 -7.92
N LEU A 102 -2.20 2.71 -7.54
CA LEU A 102 -3.35 2.01 -8.11
C LEU A 102 -3.69 2.37 -9.56
N LEU A 103 -3.26 3.53 -10.08
CA LEU A 103 -3.68 3.99 -11.41
C LEU A 103 -3.22 3.04 -12.52
N TRP A 104 -1.98 2.59 -12.46
CA TRP A 104 -1.40 1.65 -13.43
C TRP A 104 -1.12 0.29 -12.80
N SER A 105 -1.31 0.16 -11.49
CA SER A 105 -1.04 -1.04 -10.72
C SER A 105 0.37 -1.64 -10.96
N ALA A 106 1.35 -0.76 -11.20
CA ALA A 106 2.73 -1.18 -11.40
C ALA A 106 3.30 -1.75 -10.09
N ILE A 107 3.68 -3.02 -10.11
CA ILE A 107 4.24 -3.71 -8.95
C ILE A 107 5.76 -3.44 -8.81
N GLY A 108 6.26 -3.54 -7.57
CA GLY A 108 7.67 -3.30 -7.24
C GLY A 108 8.03 -1.83 -7.00
N TRP A 109 7.09 -0.88 -7.12
CA TRP A 109 7.34 0.53 -6.86
C TRP A 109 7.39 0.87 -5.36
N ALA A 110 6.65 0.13 -4.52
CA ALA A 110 6.44 0.51 -3.12
C ALA A 110 7.71 0.43 -2.28
N THR A 111 8.58 -0.55 -2.51
CA THR A 111 9.85 -0.66 -1.78
C THR A 111 10.75 0.55 -2.03
N PRO A 112 11.08 0.96 -3.27
CA PRO A 112 11.86 2.17 -3.51
C PRO A 112 11.12 3.45 -3.11
N ALA A 113 9.79 3.50 -3.19
CA ALA A 113 9.01 4.64 -2.72
C ALA A 113 9.11 4.81 -1.19
N ALA A 114 9.10 3.72 -0.44
CA ALA A 114 9.32 3.75 1.00
C ALA A 114 10.73 4.23 1.36
N LEU A 115 11.76 3.83 0.59
CA LEU A 115 13.11 4.39 0.75
C LEU A 115 13.09 5.90 0.51
N GLY A 116 12.46 6.34 -0.58
CA GLY A 116 12.31 7.77 -0.88
C GLY A 116 11.63 8.54 0.25
N SER A 117 10.57 7.97 0.84
CA SER A 117 9.87 8.57 1.99
C SER A 117 10.75 8.70 3.22
N CYS A 118 11.50 7.66 3.58
CA CYS A 118 12.43 7.71 4.71
C CYS A 118 13.50 8.78 4.55
N ILE A 119 13.97 9.00 3.31
CA ILE A 119 15.01 10.00 3.02
C ILE A 119 14.40 11.41 2.99
N ALA A 120 13.22 11.56 2.40
CA ALA A 120 12.57 12.87 2.24
C ALA A 120 12.05 13.44 3.56
N ASP A 121 11.54 12.58 4.43
CA ASP A 121 11.01 12.99 5.75
C ASP A 121 11.39 11.96 6.84
N PRO A 122 12.63 12.00 7.32
CA PRO A 122 13.12 11.07 8.34
C PRO A 122 12.49 11.30 9.73
N SER A 123 11.73 12.37 9.91
CA SER A 123 11.02 12.65 11.17
C SER A 123 9.74 11.85 11.33
N ARG A 124 9.23 11.28 10.25
CA ARG A 124 8.00 10.48 10.22
C ARG A 124 8.30 9.01 10.06
N ARG A 125 7.53 8.18 10.75
CA ARG A 125 7.63 6.74 10.63
C ARG A 125 7.08 6.29 9.27
N THR A 126 7.88 5.55 8.49
CA THR A 126 7.45 4.95 7.22
C THR A 126 7.09 3.49 7.44
N VAL A 127 5.88 3.10 7.04
CA VAL A 127 5.39 1.73 7.06
C VAL A 127 5.17 1.28 5.62
N LEU A 128 5.86 0.21 5.21
CA LEU A 128 5.69 -0.43 3.91
C LEU A 128 4.85 -1.70 4.08
N ILE A 129 3.85 -1.86 3.23
CA ILE A 129 3.09 -3.11 3.07
C ILE A 129 3.24 -3.54 1.62
N THR A 130 3.87 -4.69 1.39
CA THR A 130 4.13 -5.21 0.05
C THR A 130 3.81 -6.70 -0.03
N GLY A 131 3.42 -7.16 -1.19
CA GLY A 131 3.27 -8.59 -1.47
C GLY A 131 4.60 -9.23 -1.87
N ASP A 132 4.71 -10.53 -1.70
CA ASP A 132 5.88 -11.34 -2.04
C ASP A 132 6.34 -11.14 -3.48
N GLY A 133 5.43 -11.26 -4.45
CA GLY A 133 5.76 -11.12 -5.88
C GLY A 133 6.23 -9.72 -6.26
N SER A 134 5.56 -8.70 -5.75
CA SER A 134 5.96 -7.31 -5.99
C SER A 134 7.33 -7.01 -5.36
N HIS A 135 7.56 -7.53 -4.16
CA HIS A 135 8.80 -7.33 -3.43
C HIS A 135 9.99 -8.01 -4.12
N GLN A 136 9.80 -9.15 -4.77
CA GLN A 136 10.86 -9.81 -5.54
C GLN A 136 11.47 -8.92 -6.64
N LEU A 137 10.72 -7.97 -7.18
CA LEU A 137 11.21 -7.07 -8.23
C LEU A 137 12.23 -6.04 -7.73
N THR A 138 12.14 -5.63 -6.46
CA THR A 138 12.93 -4.52 -5.91
C THR A 138 13.45 -4.78 -4.49
N ALA A 139 13.50 -6.03 -4.06
CA ALA A 139 14.02 -6.42 -2.75
C ALA A 139 15.50 -6.01 -2.53
N ASN A 140 16.27 -5.84 -3.60
CA ASN A 140 17.63 -5.33 -3.57
C ASN A 140 17.73 -3.94 -2.93
N GLU A 141 16.66 -3.15 -2.93
CA GLU A 141 16.63 -1.83 -2.29
C GLU A 141 16.81 -1.90 -0.77
N LEU A 142 16.62 -3.04 -0.13
CA LEU A 142 16.87 -3.23 1.31
C LEU A 142 18.27 -2.77 1.71
N GLY A 143 19.28 -3.09 0.89
CA GLY A 143 20.65 -2.62 1.13
C GLY A 143 20.79 -1.09 1.10
N ASN A 144 19.97 -0.40 0.30
CA ASN A 144 19.97 1.05 0.24
C ASN A 144 19.31 1.67 1.48
N PHE A 145 18.25 1.08 2.04
CA PHE A 145 17.72 1.53 3.33
C PHE A 145 18.79 1.49 4.43
N TYR A 146 19.52 0.38 4.52
CA TYR A 146 20.60 0.23 5.47
C TYR A 146 21.72 1.25 5.25
N ARG A 147 22.14 1.44 4.00
CA ARG A 147 23.18 2.41 3.61
C ARG A 147 22.82 3.84 4.03
N HIS A 148 21.55 4.21 3.98
CA HIS A 148 21.08 5.55 4.32
C HIS A 148 20.63 5.68 5.78
N GLY A 149 20.78 4.63 6.60
CA GLY A 149 20.33 4.64 8.00
C GLY A 149 18.82 4.79 8.17
N ALA A 150 18.07 4.44 7.13
CA ALA A 150 16.61 4.50 7.16
C ALA A 150 16.03 3.36 8.01
N LYS A 151 14.98 3.67 8.77
CA LYS A 151 14.37 2.74 9.74
C LYS A 151 12.88 2.48 9.41
N PRO A 152 12.55 1.90 8.24
CA PRO A 152 11.16 1.56 7.93
C PRO A 152 10.66 0.39 8.76
N ILE A 153 9.35 0.26 8.86
CA ILE A 153 8.68 -0.97 9.26
C ILE A 153 8.08 -1.59 8.00
N MET A 154 8.51 -2.79 7.66
CA MET A 154 8.12 -3.47 6.43
C MET A 154 7.33 -4.74 6.75
N PHE A 155 6.16 -4.85 6.15
CA PHE A 155 5.36 -6.07 6.14
C PHE A 155 5.38 -6.66 4.73
N VAL A 156 5.87 -7.88 4.61
CA VAL A 156 5.87 -8.64 3.36
C VAL A 156 4.82 -9.73 3.47
N VAL A 157 3.71 -9.54 2.78
CA VAL A 157 2.62 -10.51 2.73
C VAL A 157 3.02 -11.64 1.78
N ASN A 158 3.55 -12.73 2.37
CA ASN A 158 3.94 -13.92 1.64
C ASN A 158 2.75 -14.89 1.52
N ASN A 159 2.04 -14.80 0.42
CA ASN A 159 0.91 -15.68 0.09
C ASN A 159 1.22 -16.61 -1.11
N SER A 160 2.49 -16.74 -1.45
CA SER A 160 3.04 -17.65 -2.46
C SER A 160 2.53 -17.39 -3.88
N GLY A 161 2.27 -16.14 -4.24
CA GLY A 161 1.87 -15.82 -5.59
C GLY A 161 1.16 -14.48 -5.78
N PHE A 162 0.76 -14.22 -7.01
CA PHE A 162 -0.01 -13.04 -7.39
C PHE A 162 -1.50 -13.19 -7.06
N SER A 163 -1.83 -13.03 -5.77
CA SER A 163 -3.19 -13.28 -5.28
C SER A 163 -4.27 -12.39 -5.92
N VAL A 164 -3.93 -11.16 -6.29
CA VAL A 164 -4.88 -10.28 -6.98
C VAL A 164 -5.23 -10.83 -8.36
N GLU A 165 -4.24 -11.34 -9.09
CA GLU A 165 -4.45 -11.96 -10.40
C GLU A 165 -5.31 -13.21 -10.26
N ARG A 166 -5.04 -14.08 -9.27
CA ARG A 166 -5.86 -15.26 -9.00
C ARG A 166 -7.32 -14.95 -8.73
N VAL A 167 -7.62 -13.82 -8.12
CA VAL A 167 -9.02 -13.38 -7.87
C VAL A 167 -9.70 -12.90 -9.16
N LEU A 168 -8.94 -12.36 -10.11
CA LEU A 168 -9.48 -11.80 -11.36
C LEU A 168 -9.58 -12.83 -12.48
N GLU A 169 -8.81 -13.92 -12.41
CA GLU A 169 -8.73 -14.94 -13.44
C GLU A 169 -9.85 -15.99 -13.35
N GLU A 170 -10.28 -16.51 -14.52
CA GLU A 170 -11.20 -17.64 -14.59
C GLU A 170 -10.59 -18.93 -14.01
N TYR A 171 -9.26 -19.08 -14.16
CA TYR A 171 -8.49 -20.22 -13.67
C TYR A 171 -7.39 -19.76 -12.72
N PRO A 172 -7.69 -19.60 -11.42
CA PRO A 172 -6.75 -19.01 -10.44
C PRO A 172 -5.49 -19.83 -10.21
N ASP A 173 -5.51 -21.13 -10.56
CA ASP A 173 -4.41 -22.06 -10.34
C ASP A 173 -3.39 -22.12 -11.50
N TYR A 174 -3.44 -21.16 -12.43
CA TYR A 174 -2.42 -21.08 -13.46
C TYR A 174 -1.03 -20.84 -12.86
N GLU A 175 -0.06 -21.65 -13.32
CA GLU A 175 1.33 -21.67 -12.85
C GLU A 175 2.03 -20.30 -12.93
N TYR A 176 1.65 -19.45 -13.90
CA TYR A 176 2.24 -18.12 -14.01
C TYR A 176 1.91 -17.18 -12.84
N ASN A 177 0.93 -17.51 -12.03
CA ASN A 177 0.61 -16.81 -10.78
C ASN A 177 1.47 -17.28 -9.60
N ASP A 178 2.22 -18.36 -9.77
CA ASP A 178 3.10 -18.89 -8.74
C ASP A 178 4.43 -18.14 -8.72
N LEU A 179 5.07 -18.12 -7.56
CA LEU A 179 6.35 -17.47 -7.35
C LEU A 179 7.40 -18.46 -6.85
N ALA A 180 8.66 -18.15 -7.16
CA ALA A 180 9.77 -18.80 -6.49
C ALA A 180 9.70 -18.53 -4.98
N ALA A 181 9.71 -19.61 -4.20
CA ALA A 181 9.65 -19.50 -2.74
C ALA A 181 10.97 -18.90 -2.21
N TRP A 182 10.87 -17.74 -1.60
CA TRP A 182 11.99 -17.10 -0.91
C TRP A 182 11.78 -17.13 0.60
N GLU A 183 12.87 -17.12 1.34
CA GLU A 183 12.86 -16.88 2.79
C GLU A 183 13.03 -15.38 3.04
N TYR A 184 11.95 -14.63 2.87
CA TYR A 184 11.99 -13.15 2.87
C TYR A 184 12.60 -12.59 4.16
N HIS A 185 12.26 -13.14 5.33
CA HIS A 185 12.81 -12.71 6.62
C HIS A 185 14.34 -12.78 6.71
N LYS A 186 15.00 -13.53 5.82
CA LYS A 186 16.48 -13.62 5.74
C LYS A 186 17.10 -12.59 4.79
N LEU A 187 16.30 -11.96 3.93
CA LEU A 187 16.82 -11.00 2.93
C LEU A 187 17.57 -9.82 3.54
N PRO A 188 17.11 -9.18 4.62
CA PRO A 188 17.86 -8.07 5.22
C PRO A 188 19.29 -8.46 5.57
N ALA A 189 19.49 -9.59 6.24
CA ALA A 189 20.81 -10.07 6.61
C ALA A 189 21.67 -10.43 5.37
N ALA A 190 21.06 -11.08 4.36
CA ALA A 190 21.73 -11.44 3.11
C ALA A 190 22.19 -10.21 2.30
N LEU A 191 21.45 -9.11 2.39
CA LEU A 191 21.74 -7.84 1.73
C LEU A 191 22.56 -6.87 2.61
N GLY A 192 23.10 -7.35 3.73
CA GLY A 192 24.02 -6.61 4.57
C GLY A 192 23.36 -5.68 5.60
N CYS A 193 22.04 -5.75 5.77
CA CYS A 193 21.33 -5.00 6.80
C CYS A 193 21.58 -5.64 8.17
N LYS A 194 22.41 -5.00 8.96
CA LYS A 194 22.74 -5.44 10.31
C LYS A 194 21.76 -4.83 11.31
N ASP A 195 21.52 -5.54 12.38
CA ASP A 195 20.73 -5.06 13.55
C ASP A 195 19.27 -4.72 13.23
N TRP A 196 18.74 -5.17 12.09
CA TRP A 196 17.33 -5.08 11.82
C TRP A 196 16.55 -6.13 12.61
N PHE A 197 15.39 -5.75 13.13
CA PHE A 197 14.43 -6.73 13.63
C PHE A 197 13.81 -7.47 12.45
N THR A 198 13.93 -8.79 12.42
CA THR A 198 13.31 -9.63 11.39
C THR A 198 12.46 -10.72 12.02
N ALA A 199 11.28 -10.96 11.48
CA ALA A 199 10.39 -12.01 11.92
C ALA A 199 9.73 -12.72 10.75
N LYS A 200 9.50 -14.02 10.90
CA LYS A 200 8.57 -14.79 10.08
C LYS A 200 7.40 -15.17 10.96
N VAL A 201 6.19 -14.79 10.54
CA VAL A 201 4.97 -15.00 11.30
C VAL A 201 3.95 -15.78 10.47
N THR A 202 3.27 -16.71 11.08
CA THR A 202 2.28 -17.58 10.43
C THR A 202 0.94 -17.61 11.17
N THR A 203 0.94 -17.15 12.41
CA THR A 203 -0.25 -17.06 13.26
C THR A 203 -0.51 -15.63 13.72
N LEU A 204 -1.74 -15.37 14.16
CA LEU A 204 -2.12 -14.05 14.66
C LEU A 204 -1.34 -13.65 15.91
N GLY A 205 -1.06 -14.60 16.81
CA GLY A 205 -0.26 -14.32 18.01
C GLY A 205 1.19 -13.97 17.70
N GLU A 206 1.81 -14.63 16.71
CA GLU A 206 3.15 -14.29 16.23
C GLU A 206 3.17 -12.90 15.57
N LEU A 207 2.15 -12.59 14.77
CA LEU A 207 1.99 -11.28 14.13
C LEU A 207 1.83 -10.17 15.18
N ASP A 208 0.95 -10.36 16.16
CA ASP A 208 0.69 -9.38 17.21
C ASP A 208 1.96 -9.11 18.04
N ALA A 209 2.74 -10.14 18.35
CA ALA A 209 4.01 -10.03 19.04
C ALA A 209 5.07 -9.29 18.19
N ALA A 210 5.16 -9.60 16.90
CA ALA A 210 6.08 -8.93 15.98
C ALA A 210 5.71 -7.45 15.80
N MET A 211 4.42 -7.13 15.66
CA MET A 211 3.92 -5.76 15.58
C MET A 211 4.21 -4.97 16.86
N ALA A 212 4.01 -5.56 18.04
CA ALA A 212 4.35 -4.93 19.30
C ALA A 212 5.84 -4.60 19.39
N THR A 213 6.70 -5.55 19.01
CA THR A 213 8.16 -5.33 18.95
C THR A 213 8.52 -4.22 17.98
N ALA A 214 7.96 -4.25 16.76
CA ALA A 214 8.24 -3.25 15.73
C ALA A 214 7.73 -1.84 16.12
N SER A 215 6.67 -1.77 16.92
CA SER A 215 6.12 -0.49 17.38
C SER A 215 7.07 0.27 18.30
N GLU A 216 7.91 -0.47 19.06
CA GLU A 216 8.83 0.07 20.06
C GLU A 216 10.30 0.06 19.59
N ALA A 217 10.59 -0.57 18.45
CA ALA A 217 11.95 -0.72 17.96
C ALA A 217 12.56 0.62 17.51
N ASP A 218 13.82 0.86 17.85
CA ASP A 218 14.65 1.95 17.31
C ASP A 218 15.54 1.46 16.17
N THR A 219 15.05 0.52 15.39
CA THR A 219 15.73 -0.02 14.20
C THR A 219 14.70 -0.30 13.10
N ALA A 220 15.18 -0.57 11.91
CA ALA A 220 14.30 -1.05 10.85
C ALA A 220 13.73 -2.43 11.20
N CYS A 221 12.47 -2.66 10.81
CA CYS A 221 11.77 -3.91 11.07
C CYS A 221 11.30 -4.52 9.75
N TYR A 222 11.46 -5.85 9.65
CA TYR A 222 11.08 -6.60 8.46
C TYR A 222 10.33 -7.87 8.89
N ILE A 223 9.04 -7.92 8.59
CA ILE A 223 8.11 -8.96 9.04
C ILE A 223 7.53 -9.66 7.81
N GLU A 224 7.84 -10.97 7.67
CA GLU A 224 7.27 -11.88 6.67
C GLU A 224 6.05 -12.58 7.24
#